data_1496ee0dbc686ed83a65083f25db1d66
#
_entry.id   1496ee0dbc686ed83a65083f25db1d66
#
_cell.length_a   1.000
_cell.length_b   1.000
_cell.length_c   1.000
_cell.angle_alpha   90.00
_cell.angle_beta   90.00
_cell.angle_gamma   90.00
#
_symmetry.space_group_name_H-M   'P 1'
#
loop_
_entity.id
_entity.type
_entity.pdbx_description
1 polymer ?
#
loop_
_entity_poly.entity_id
_entity_poly.type
_entity_poly.pdbx_seq_one_letter_code
_entity_poly.pdbx_strand_id
1 'polypeptide(L)'
;MNLNNTPQLSIITINRNDAQGLEKTLESIWKKQSFKDFEHIIIDGASTDNSINIIKKYASHLSYWVSEPDKGIYNAMNKGIIKAKGNYLLFLNSGDWLENDILARVFKENFTEDIVYADLYQYHNADDIQISPYPDKLTLPFIYNYSLGHPSTFIKRELFKNMLYEEKYRIISDWAFFIKQILLFNRTTKHLNFAVSYFNVYGISSDPKSGNLIMQERSDFFKNEFPYLISEFYQNHTTLQEKVRTQEQALDILSKHRVQ
;
A
#
# COMPACT_ATOMS: atom_id res chain seq x y z
N MET A 1 33.45 2.37 -9.18
CA MET A 1 32.01 2.39 -8.91
C MET A 1 31.38 3.03 -10.12
N ASN A 2 30.55 2.30 -10.86
CA ASN A 2 29.83 2.84 -12.03
C ASN A 2 28.80 3.87 -11.55
N LEU A 3 29.04 5.14 -11.87
CA LEU A 3 28.29 6.32 -11.38
C LEU A 3 26.90 6.51 -12.01
N ASN A 4 26.39 5.53 -12.76
CA ASN A 4 25.11 5.67 -13.50
C ASN A 4 24.17 4.46 -13.36
N ASN A 5 24.25 3.66 -12.32
CA ASN A 5 23.32 2.55 -12.18
C ASN A 5 22.11 2.98 -11.33
N THR A 6 20.99 3.28 -11.99
CA THR A 6 19.70 3.48 -11.33
C THR A 6 19.30 2.19 -10.63
N PRO A 7 19.06 2.16 -9.32
CA PRO A 7 18.67 0.94 -8.63
C PRO A 7 17.34 0.41 -9.19
N GLN A 8 17.15 -0.90 -9.13
CA GLN A 8 15.88 -1.49 -9.56
C GLN A 8 14.73 -1.08 -8.67
N LEU A 9 14.98 -0.88 -7.37
CA LEU A 9 13.94 -0.59 -6.37
C LEU A 9 14.33 0.59 -5.47
N SER A 10 13.37 1.47 -5.16
CA SER A 10 13.41 2.34 -3.98
C SER A 10 12.42 1.83 -2.95
N ILE A 11 12.90 1.45 -1.78
CA ILE A 11 12.04 1.15 -0.64
C ILE A 11 11.84 2.47 0.13
N ILE A 12 10.59 2.86 0.36
CA ILE A 12 10.23 4.08 1.08
C ILE A 12 9.54 3.66 2.37
N THR A 13 10.14 4.00 3.50
CA THR A 13 9.57 3.78 4.83
C THR A 13 9.18 5.13 5.43
N ILE A 14 7.90 5.27 5.76
CA ILE A 14 7.44 6.39 6.57
C ILE A 14 7.27 5.92 8.01
N ASN A 15 7.60 6.78 8.96
CA ASN A 15 7.54 6.47 10.39
C ASN A 15 7.02 7.65 11.19
N ARG A 16 6.26 7.39 12.24
CA ARG A 16 5.94 8.37 13.26
C ARG A 16 5.61 7.68 14.58
N ASN A 17 6.51 7.83 15.57
CA ASN A 17 6.35 7.28 16.92
C ASN A 17 6.06 5.78 16.96
N ASP A 18 6.77 5.01 16.12
CA ASP A 18 6.69 3.55 16.07
C ASP A 18 8.09 2.94 16.01
N ALA A 19 8.87 3.14 17.04
CA ALA A 19 10.26 2.67 17.12
C ALA A 19 10.36 1.15 16.97
N GLN A 20 9.46 0.39 17.58
CA GLN A 20 9.47 -1.06 17.53
C GLN A 20 9.10 -1.59 16.14
N GLY A 21 8.06 -1.04 15.53
CA GLY A 21 7.66 -1.39 14.18
C GLY A 21 8.74 -1.02 13.16
N LEU A 22 9.35 0.16 13.30
CA LEU A 22 10.45 0.60 12.46
C LEU A 22 11.66 -0.36 12.54
N GLU A 23 12.07 -0.80 13.72
CA GLU A 23 13.19 -1.76 13.86
C GLU A 23 12.89 -3.07 13.15
N LYS A 24 11.66 -3.61 13.30
CA LYS A 24 11.20 -4.83 12.62
C LYS A 24 11.24 -4.66 11.09
N THR A 25 10.75 -3.54 10.58
CA THR A 25 10.79 -3.20 9.16
C THR A 25 12.22 -3.20 8.63
N LEU A 26 13.10 -2.47 9.30
CA LEU A 26 14.52 -2.34 8.92
C LEU A 26 15.26 -3.68 8.95
N GLU A 27 15.01 -4.51 9.95
CA GLU A 27 15.58 -5.85 10.02
C GLU A 27 15.15 -6.73 8.85
N SER A 28 13.88 -6.66 8.44
CA SER A 28 13.37 -7.43 7.32
C SER A 28 14.06 -7.06 5.99
N ILE A 29 14.43 -5.80 5.82
CA ILE A 29 15.11 -5.29 4.62
C ILE A 29 16.60 -5.62 4.66
N TRP A 30 17.29 -5.28 5.75
CA TRP A 30 18.73 -5.29 5.77
C TRP A 30 19.37 -6.62 6.19
N LYS A 31 18.67 -7.40 7.05
CA LYS A 31 19.18 -8.67 7.56
C LYS A 31 18.63 -9.88 6.79
N LYS A 32 17.45 -9.73 6.13
CA LYS A 32 16.73 -10.90 5.60
C LYS A 32 16.61 -10.94 4.07
N GLN A 33 17.16 -9.95 3.33
CA GLN A 33 17.13 -9.94 1.87
C GLN A 33 18.53 -10.12 1.30
N SER A 34 18.71 -11.06 0.36
CA SER A 34 19.95 -11.23 -0.42
C SER A 34 20.02 -10.27 -1.61
N PHE A 35 18.88 -9.90 -2.19
CA PHE A 35 18.79 -8.87 -3.22
C PHE A 35 19.25 -7.53 -2.69
N LYS A 36 20.20 -6.86 -3.41
CA LYS A 36 20.82 -5.60 -2.95
C LYS A 36 20.73 -4.46 -3.96
N ASP A 37 20.11 -4.66 -5.12
CA ASP A 37 19.95 -3.59 -6.11
C ASP A 37 18.76 -2.69 -5.76
N PHE A 38 18.81 -2.12 -4.56
CA PHE A 38 17.83 -1.16 -4.06
C PHE A 38 18.47 -0.03 -3.27
N GLU A 39 17.77 1.07 -3.19
CA GLU A 39 17.99 2.13 -2.22
C GLU A 39 16.89 2.13 -1.16
N HIS A 40 17.21 2.64 0.03
CA HIS A 40 16.23 2.76 1.11
C HIS A 40 16.16 4.21 1.60
N ILE A 41 14.94 4.72 1.68
CA ILE A 41 14.60 6.10 2.05
C ILE A 41 13.68 6.05 3.26
N ILE A 42 14.01 6.82 4.31
CA ILE A 42 13.16 6.94 5.50
C ILE A 42 12.68 8.39 5.66
N ILE A 43 11.39 8.56 5.79
CA ILE A 43 10.75 9.83 6.15
C ILE A 43 10.10 9.67 7.52
N ASP A 44 10.68 10.34 8.52
CA ASP A 44 10.17 10.33 9.88
C ASP A 44 9.41 11.63 10.18
N GLY A 45 8.19 11.51 10.68
CA GLY A 45 7.27 12.60 10.98
C GLY A 45 7.56 13.31 12.30
N ALA A 46 8.83 13.65 12.58
CA ALA A 46 9.30 14.24 13.83
C ALA A 46 8.94 13.40 15.06
N SER A 47 9.31 12.13 15.05
CA SER A 47 9.09 11.22 16.18
C SER A 47 9.77 11.69 17.45
N THR A 48 9.11 11.45 18.58
CA THR A 48 9.57 11.80 19.93
C THR A 48 9.96 10.57 20.75
N ASP A 49 9.76 9.38 20.19
CA ASP A 49 10.17 8.10 20.77
C ASP A 49 11.62 7.72 20.37
N ASN A 50 11.99 6.45 20.51
CA ASN A 50 13.32 5.97 20.15
C ASN A 50 13.57 5.82 18.64
N SER A 51 12.63 6.19 17.76
CA SER A 51 12.72 6.03 16.30
C SER A 51 13.99 6.64 15.73
N ILE A 52 14.37 7.85 16.17
CA ILE A 52 15.57 8.55 15.65
C ILE A 52 16.85 7.78 15.95
N ASN A 53 16.98 7.17 17.12
CA ASN A 53 18.16 6.36 17.45
C ASN A 53 18.24 5.11 16.59
N ILE A 54 17.09 4.49 16.29
CA ILE A 54 17.01 3.35 15.38
C ILE A 54 17.40 3.77 13.96
N ILE A 55 16.90 4.88 13.43
CA ILE A 55 17.29 5.40 12.11
C ILE A 55 18.79 5.64 12.06
N LYS A 56 19.37 6.28 13.07
CA LYS A 56 20.83 6.52 13.14
C LYS A 56 21.65 5.24 13.14
N LYS A 57 21.18 4.16 13.79
CA LYS A 57 21.84 2.84 13.78
C LYS A 57 21.95 2.25 12.37
N TYR A 58 20.98 2.54 11.50
CA TYR A 58 20.95 2.07 10.11
C TYR A 58 21.41 3.12 9.09
N ALA A 59 21.81 4.32 9.51
CA ALA A 59 22.09 5.46 8.63
C ALA A 59 23.10 5.16 7.50
N SER A 60 24.11 4.31 7.75
CA SER A 60 25.10 3.90 6.74
C SER A 60 24.49 3.07 5.59
N HIS A 61 23.32 2.51 5.78
CA HIS A 61 22.59 1.73 4.79
C HIS A 61 21.56 2.55 4.00
N LEU A 62 21.18 3.75 4.52
CA LEU A 62 20.13 4.57 3.94
C LEU A 62 20.69 5.49 2.86
N SER A 63 19.98 5.57 1.73
CA SER A 63 20.30 6.56 0.67
C SER A 63 19.87 7.96 1.05
N TYR A 64 18.81 8.06 1.85
CA TYR A 64 18.30 9.31 2.39
C TYR A 64 17.45 9.04 3.63
N TRP A 65 17.51 9.93 4.59
CA TRP A 65 16.55 10.00 5.68
C TRP A 65 16.40 11.44 6.19
N VAL A 66 15.22 11.73 6.72
CA VAL A 66 14.92 13.01 7.36
C VAL A 66 13.93 12.76 8.49
N SER A 67 14.05 13.57 9.56
CA SER A 67 13.04 13.65 10.62
C SER A 67 12.57 15.09 10.72
N GLU A 68 11.33 15.33 10.32
CA GLU A 68 10.69 16.65 10.31
C GLU A 68 9.17 16.50 10.36
N PRO A 69 8.43 17.49 10.84
CA PRO A 69 6.98 17.46 10.82
C PRO A 69 6.42 17.22 9.41
N ASP A 70 5.39 16.41 9.33
CA ASP A 70 4.61 16.19 8.12
C ASP A 70 3.15 16.66 8.28
N LYS A 71 2.44 16.74 7.14
CA LYS A 71 1.01 17.09 7.08
C LYS A 71 0.11 15.85 6.96
N GLY A 72 0.65 14.67 7.29
CA GLY A 72 -0.02 13.38 7.19
C GLY A 72 0.75 12.38 6.34
N ILE A 73 0.24 11.14 6.31
CA ILE A 73 0.88 9.98 5.70
C ILE A 73 1.31 10.21 4.23
N TYR A 74 0.43 10.79 3.43
CA TYR A 74 0.72 11.03 2.01
C TYR A 74 1.70 12.18 1.78
N ASN A 75 1.78 13.16 2.67
CA ASN A 75 2.83 14.17 2.63
C ASN A 75 4.20 13.52 2.89
N ALA A 76 4.31 12.64 3.87
CA ALA A 76 5.53 11.88 4.13
C ALA A 76 5.89 10.96 2.93
N MET A 77 4.93 10.23 2.37
CA MET A 77 5.14 9.40 1.18
C MET A 77 5.64 10.23 -0.01
N ASN A 78 5.02 11.38 -0.28
CA ASN A 78 5.43 12.29 -1.35
C ASN A 78 6.86 12.79 -1.20
N LYS A 79 7.29 13.11 0.02
CA LYS A 79 8.70 13.46 0.31
C LYS A 79 9.63 12.30 -0.07
N GLY A 80 9.26 11.07 0.25
CA GLY A 80 10.01 9.87 -0.14
C GLY A 80 10.07 9.67 -1.65
N ILE A 81 8.94 9.80 -2.35
CA ILE A 81 8.84 9.70 -3.82
C ILE A 81 9.79 10.69 -4.50
N ILE A 82 9.83 11.93 -4.05
CA ILE A 82 10.69 12.99 -4.61
C ILE A 82 12.19 12.63 -4.48
N LYS A 83 12.57 11.89 -3.45
CA LYS A 83 13.96 11.46 -3.21
C LYS A 83 14.33 10.17 -3.94
N ALA A 84 13.34 9.37 -4.32
CA ALA A 84 13.52 8.07 -4.94
C ALA A 84 14.15 8.17 -6.34
N LYS A 85 15.08 7.24 -6.62
CA LYS A 85 15.79 7.11 -7.90
C LYS A 85 15.53 5.76 -8.57
N GLY A 86 15.07 4.76 -7.85
CA GLY A 86 14.81 3.41 -8.34
C GLY A 86 13.79 3.36 -9.48
N ASN A 87 13.85 2.31 -10.28
CA ASN A 87 12.88 2.10 -11.37
C ASN A 87 11.48 1.84 -10.82
N TYR A 88 11.37 1.08 -9.74
CA TYR A 88 10.14 0.82 -9.01
C TYR A 88 10.21 1.38 -7.60
N LEU A 89 9.07 1.71 -7.04
CA LEU A 89 8.89 2.13 -5.65
C LEU A 89 8.11 1.05 -4.90
N LEU A 90 8.53 0.76 -3.67
CA LEU A 90 7.82 -0.06 -2.70
C LEU A 90 7.65 0.76 -1.42
N PHE A 91 6.42 0.95 -0.98
CA PHE A 91 6.15 1.59 0.31
C PHE A 91 6.03 0.51 1.38
N LEU A 92 6.99 0.47 2.27
CA LEU A 92 7.03 -0.43 3.41
C LEU A 92 7.06 0.41 4.69
N ASN A 93 5.89 0.74 5.21
CA ASN A 93 5.75 1.62 6.37
C ASN A 93 6.29 0.96 7.64
N SER A 94 6.61 1.76 8.66
CA SER A 94 6.97 1.20 9.98
C SER A 94 5.86 0.27 10.48
N GLY A 95 6.26 -0.91 10.97
CA GLY A 95 5.35 -1.97 11.40
C GLY A 95 5.00 -2.99 10.33
N ASP A 96 5.18 -2.69 9.03
CA ASP A 96 5.12 -3.65 7.95
C ASP A 96 6.51 -4.26 7.72
N TRP A 97 6.60 -5.51 7.23
CA TRP A 97 7.88 -6.14 6.95
C TRP A 97 7.83 -7.14 5.79
N LEU A 98 8.96 -7.34 5.14
CA LEU A 98 9.09 -8.27 4.02
C LEU A 98 9.20 -9.72 4.52
N GLU A 99 8.70 -10.66 3.71
CA GLU A 99 9.00 -12.08 3.84
C GLU A 99 10.50 -12.32 3.61
N ASN A 100 11.02 -13.44 4.13
CA ASN A 100 12.44 -13.78 4.04
C ASN A 100 12.86 -13.96 2.59
N ASP A 101 13.94 -13.26 2.21
CA ASP A 101 14.58 -13.31 0.88
C ASP A 101 13.64 -13.17 -0.32
N ILE A 102 12.53 -12.46 -0.10
CA ILE A 102 11.45 -12.36 -1.09
C ILE A 102 11.82 -11.46 -2.27
N LEU A 103 12.62 -10.42 -2.06
CA LEU A 103 12.96 -9.49 -3.14
C LEU A 103 13.76 -10.20 -4.27
N ALA A 104 14.62 -11.16 -3.94
CA ALA A 104 15.30 -11.96 -4.94
C ALA A 104 14.32 -12.77 -5.81
N ARG A 105 13.25 -13.30 -5.21
CA ARG A 105 12.17 -14.00 -5.94
C ARG A 105 11.37 -13.02 -6.80
N VAL A 106 10.99 -11.87 -6.26
CA VAL A 106 10.22 -10.84 -6.99
C VAL A 106 10.95 -10.41 -8.25
N PHE A 107 12.22 -10.02 -8.15
CA PHE A 107 12.98 -9.50 -9.30
C PHE A 107 13.46 -10.59 -10.27
N LYS A 108 13.37 -11.86 -9.90
CA LYS A 108 13.56 -12.99 -10.83
C LYS A 108 12.42 -13.11 -11.85
N GLU A 109 11.22 -12.56 -11.55
CA GLU A 109 10.05 -12.58 -12.44
C GLU A 109 10.19 -11.67 -13.67
N ASN A 110 11.26 -10.85 -13.75
CA ASN A 110 11.60 -9.99 -14.90
C ASN A 110 10.41 -9.23 -15.51
N PHE A 111 9.64 -8.56 -14.66
CA PHE A 111 8.46 -7.82 -15.07
C PHE A 111 8.80 -6.44 -15.67
N THR A 112 7.91 -5.95 -16.54
CA THR A 112 8.02 -4.63 -17.18
C THR A 112 6.74 -3.81 -17.03
N GLU A 113 5.74 -4.36 -16.37
CA GLU A 113 4.44 -3.73 -16.16
C GLU A 113 4.57 -2.51 -15.23
N ASP A 114 3.60 -1.60 -15.33
CA ASP A 114 3.64 -0.31 -14.63
C ASP A 114 3.36 -0.46 -13.12
N ILE A 115 2.49 -1.40 -12.76
CA ILE A 115 2.11 -1.73 -11.39
C ILE A 115 2.17 -3.25 -11.23
N VAL A 116 3.08 -3.73 -10.41
CA VAL A 116 3.22 -5.15 -10.09
C VAL A 116 2.79 -5.35 -8.65
N TYR A 117 1.77 -6.18 -8.44
CA TYR A 117 1.21 -6.43 -7.11
C TYR A 117 1.30 -7.92 -6.77
N ALA A 118 1.44 -8.19 -5.49
CA ALA A 118 1.57 -9.53 -4.95
C ALA A 118 0.66 -9.71 -3.74
N ASP A 119 0.42 -10.96 -3.36
CA ASP A 119 -0.30 -11.27 -2.14
C ASP A 119 0.44 -10.73 -0.92
N LEU A 120 -0.27 -10.58 0.20
CA LEU A 120 0.30 -10.20 1.47
C LEU A 120 -0.26 -11.04 2.62
N TYR A 121 0.45 -11.05 3.72
CA TYR A 121 -0.06 -11.56 4.99
C TYR A 121 -0.63 -10.40 5.81
N GLN A 122 -1.85 -10.53 6.30
CA GLN A 122 -2.41 -9.66 7.33
C GLN A 122 -1.94 -10.17 8.70
N TYR A 123 -1.21 -9.32 9.41
CA TYR A 123 -0.69 -9.65 10.73
C TYR A 123 -1.54 -9.00 11.81
N HIS A 124 -2.29 -9.80 12.53
CA HIS A 124 -3.02 -9.40 13.73
C HIS A 124 -2.19 -9.61 15.00
N ASN A 125 -1.52 -10.75 15.13
CA ASN A 125 -0.55 -11.09 16.18
C ASN A 125 0.22 -12.35 15.75
N ALA A 126 1.09 -12.88 16.62
CA ALA A 126 1.93 -14.04 16.29
C ALA A 126 1.12 -15.32 16.00
N ASP A 127 -0.07 -15.46 16.59
CA ASP A 127 -0.93 -16.62 16.45
C ASP A 127 -2.04 -16.43 15.41
N ASP A 128 -2.18 -15.20 14.86
CA ASP A 128 -3.20 -14.86 13.86
C ASP A 128 -2.57 -14.11 12.69
N ILE A 129 -2.14 -14.87 11.70
CA ILE A 129 -1.59 -14.40 10.43
C ILE A 129 -2.43 -15.01 9.31
N GLN A 130 -3.05 -14.16 8.51
CA GLN A 130 -3.94 -14.57 7.43
C GLN A 130 -3.37 -14.14 6.08
N ILE A 131 -3.40 -15.06 5.10
CA ILE A 131 -3.05 -14.68 3.73
C ILE A 131 -4.19 -13.87 3.12
N SER A 132 -3.85 -12.77 2.47
CA SER A 132 -4.77 -11.95 1.67
C SER A 132 -4.36 -12.05 0.20
N PRO A 133 -4.96 -12.99 -0.55
CA PRO A 133 -4.65 -13.16 -1.97
C PRO A 133 -5.31 -12.05 -2.80
N TYR A 134 -4.62 -11.65 -3.86
CA TYR A 134 -5.17 -10.76 -4.88
C TYR A 134 -5.60 -11.56 -6.12
N PRO A 135 -6.56 -11.03 -6.91
CA PRO A 135 -6.94 -11.68 -8.15
C PRO A 135 -5.82 -11.58 -9.20
N ASP A 136 -5.68 -12.60 -10.04
CA ASP A 136 -4.70 -12.61 -11.14
C ASP A 136 -4.90 -11.45 -12.12
N LYS A 137 -6.15 -11.01 -12.28
CA LYS A 137 -6.52 -9.84 -13.07
C LYS A 137 -7.38 -8.90 -12.25
N LEU A 138 -6.99 -7.65 -12.20
CA LEU A 138 -7.79 -6.62 -11.55
C LEU A 138 -9.08 -6.39 -12.36
N THR A 139 -10.20 -6.47 -11.68
CA THR A 139 -11.51 -6.13 -12.25
C THR A 139 -11.99 -4.81 -11.67
N LEU A 140 -12.89 -4.15 -12.38
CA LEU A 140 -13.46 -2.89 -11.92
C LEU A 140 -14.16 -3.01 -10.56
N PRO A 141 -14.99 -4.04 -10.28
CA PRO A 141 -15.55 -4.25 -8.95
C PRO A 141 -14.48 -4.44 -7.86
N PHE A 142 -13.37 -5.12 -8.19
CA PHE A 142 -12.29 -5.32 -7.23
C PHE A 142 -11.61 -4.00 -6.86
N ILE A 143 -11.09 -3.25 -7.84
CA ILE A 143 -10.36 -1.99 -7.57
C ILE A 143 -11.27 -0.89 -6.99
N TYR A 144 -12.58 -0.97 -7.23
CA TYR A 144 -13.55 -0.07 -6.61
C TYR A 144 -13.69 -0.34 -5.10
N ASN A 145 -13.84 -1.59 -4.71
CA ASN A 145 -14.09 -1.98 -3.32
C ASN A 145 -12.81 -2.09 -2.49
N TYR A 146 -11.69 -2.47 -3.11
CA TYR A 146 -10.43 -2.78 -2.44
C TYR A 146 -9.28 -1.93 -3.00
N SER A 147 -8.24 -1.72 -2.19
CA SER A 147 -6.98 -1.13 -2.63
C SER A 147 -5.91 -2.21 -2.79
N LEU A 148 -4.90 -1.94 -3.62
CA LEU A 148 -3.67 -2.71 -3.60
C LEU A 148 -2.86 -2.32 -2.36
N GLY A 149 -2.38 -3.31 -1.62
CA GLY A 149 -1.58 -3.07 -0.42
C GLY A 149 -0.20 -2.53 -0.76
N HIS A 150 0.14 -1.37 -0.22
CA HIS A 150 1.43 -0.73 -0.41
C HIS A 150 2.63 -1.68 -0.16
N PRO A 151 2.68 -2.49 0.93
CA PRO A 151 3.85 -3.28 1.24
C PRO A 151 4.08 -4.48 0.30
N SER A 152 3.16 -4.73 -0.64
CA SER A 152 3.29 -5.78 -1.67
C SER A 152 3.06 -5.26 -3.09
N THR A 153 3.12 -3.93 -3.31
CA THR A 153 2.90 -3.34 -4.63
C THR A 153 4.12 -2.56 -5.09
N PHE A 154 4.71 -2.98 -6.20
CA PHE A 154 5.84 -2.34 -6.86
C PHE A 154 5.32 -1.42 -7.97
N ILE A 155 5.54 -0.12 -7.82
CA ILE A 155 4.98 0.91 -8.69
C ILE A 155 6.11 1.56 -9.48
N LYS A 156 6.04 1.57 -10.81
CA LYS A 156 7.04 2.32 -11.59
C LYS A 156 7.13 3.76 -11.13
N ARG A 157 8.34 4.20 -10.80
CA ARG A 157 8.60 5.58 -10.35
C ARG A 157 8.11 6.63 -11.35
N GLU A 158 8.15 6.32 -12.65
CA GLU A 158 7.71 7.26 -13.68
C GLU A 158 6.23 7.65 -13.57
N LEU A 159 5.37 6.81 -12.96
CA LEU A 159 3.96 7.13 -12.75
C LEU A 159 3.77 8.33 -11.80
N PHE A 160 4.76 8.58 -10.96
CA PHE A 160 4.74 9.70 -10.02
C PHE A 160 5.30 11.02 -10.58
N LYS A 161 5.85 11.04 -11.82
CA LYS A 161 6.42 12.25 -12.40
C LYS A 161 5.42 13.40 -12.51
N ASN A 162 4.17 13.09 -12.84
CA ASN A 162 3.11 14.08 -13.08
C ASN A 162 1.96 13.96 -12.07
N MET A 163 2.02 12.99 -11.15
CA MET A 163 0.96 12.74 -10.20
C MET A 163 1.53 12.16 -8.91
N LEU A 164 1.63 12.97 -7.89
CA LEU A 164 1.90 12.53 -6.52
C LEU A 164 0.60 12.09 -5.83
N TYR A 165 0.70 11.53 -4.65
CA TYR A 165 -0.46 11.30 -3.80
C TYR A 165 -1.14 12.62 -3.44
N GLU A 166 -2.46 12.66 -3.50
CA GLU A 166 -3.25 13.85 -3.18
C GLU A 166 -3.40 14.00 -1.66
N GLU A 167 -2.72 14.99 -1.10
CA GLU A 167 -2.69 15.23 0.35
C GLU A 167 -4.03 15.71 0.93
N LYS A 168 -5.00 16.04 0.08
CA LYS A 168 -6.38 16.34 0.51
C LYS A 168 -7.12 15.12 1.08
N TYR A 169 -6.74 13.90 0.66
CA TYR A 169 -7.29 12.67 1.19
C TYR A 169 -6.45 12.18 2.36
N ARG A 170 -7.11 11.85 3.44
CA ARG A 170 -6.43 11.40 4.65
C ARG A 170 -6.08 9.90 4.61
N ILE A 171 -6.90 9.09 3.91
CA ILE A 171 -6.79 7.62 3.96
C ILE A 171 -6.75 6.98 2.58
N ILE A 172 -7.40 7.55 1.56
CA ILE A 172 -7.63 6.87 0.28
C ILE A 172 -6.71 7.32 -0.86
N SER A 173 -5.71 8.16 -0.65
CA SER A 173 -4.95 8.74 -1.76
C SER A 173 -4.19 7.70 -2.60
N ASP A 174 -3.74 6.61 -2.00
CA ASP A 174 -3.16 5.46 -2.69
C ASP A 174 -4.20 4.74 -3.58
N TRP A 175 -5.38 4.45 -3.04
CA TRP A 175 -6.47 3.89 -3.80
C TRP A 175 -6.90 4.82 -4.96
N ALA A 176 -7.01 6.12 -4.70
CA ALA A 176 -7.33 7.13 -5.72
C ALA A 176 -6.26 7.16 -6.83
N PHE A 177 -4.99 7.06 -6.47
CA PHE A 177 -3.89 6.96 -7.40
C PHE A 177 -4.00 5.70 -8.28
N PHE A 178 -4.23 4.52 -7.70
CA PHE A 178 -4.39 3.28 -8.45
C PHE A 178 -5.59 3.33 -9.39
N ILE A 179 -6.74 3.86 -8.94
CA ILE A 179 -7.91 4.04 -9.79
C ILE A 179 -7.56 4.91 -11.02
N LYS A 180 -6.93 6.08 -10.82
CA LYS A 180 -6.52 6.95 -11.92
C LYS A 180 -5.54 6.26 -12.86
N GLN A 181 -4.50 5.63 -12.34
CA GLN A 181 -3.48 4.97 -13.14
C GLN A 181 -4.07 3.83 -13.98
N ILE A 182 -4.92 2.99 -13.39
CA ILE A 182 -5.46 1.81 -14.05
C ILE A 182 -6.61 2.19 -15.00
N LEU A 183 -7.58 3.00 -14.55
CA LEU A 183 -8.80 3.27 -15.35
C LEU A 183 -8.64 4.43 -16.31
N LEU A 184 -7.97 5.52 -15.91
CA LEU A 184 -7.86 6.71 -16.77
C LEU A 184 -6.64 6.65 -17.69
N PHE A 185 -5.51 6.12 -17.17
CA PHE A 185 -4.27 6.09 -17.92
C PHE A 185 -3.94 4.70 -18.50
N ASN A 186 -4.82 3.71 -18.31
CA ASN A 186 -4.70 2.35 -18.84
C ASN A 186 -3.32 1.73 -18.57
N ARG A 187 -2.81 1.88 -17.34
CA ARG A 187 -1.50 1.35 -16.96
C ARG A 187 -1.54 -0.17 -16.84
N THR A 188 -0.46 -0.79 -17.27
CA THR A 188 -0.31 -2.23 -17.24
C THR A 188 -0.12 -2.76 -15.83
N THR A 189 -0.73 -3.92 -15.53
CA THR A 189 -0.67 -4.55 -14.21
C THR A 189 -0.23 -6.00 -14.31
N LYS A 190 0.51 -6.49 -13.31
CA LYS A 190 0.92 -7.90 -13.19
C LYS A 190 0.73 -8.37 -11.76
N HIS A 191 0.08 -9.52 -11.59
CA HIS A 191 0.02 -10.22 -10.31
C HIS A 191 1.22 -11.17 -10.15
N LEU A 192 1.80 -11.21 -8.97
CA LEU A 192 2.74 -12.22 -8.52
C LEU A 192 2.01 -13.12 -7.52
N ASN A 193 1.70 -14.34 -7.94
CA ASN A 193 0.91 -15.30 -7.17
C ASN A 193 1.71 -15.88 -5.99
N PHE A 194 2.18 -15.02 -5.09
CA PHE A 194 2.80 -15.34 -3.81
C PHE A 194 2.82 -14.12 -2.89
N ALA A 195 2.84 -14.38 -1.58
CA ALA A 195 2.91 -13.30 -0.59
C ALA A 195 4.32 -12.73 -0.48
N VAL A 196 4.41 -11.39 -0.41
CA VAL A 196 5.67 -10.63 -0.38
C VAL A 196 5.95 -10.04 0.99
N SER A 197 4.93 -9.66 1.72
CA SER A 197 5.07 -8.88 2.95
C SER A 197 4.00 -9.21 3.97
N TYR A 198 4.27 -8.78 5.18
CA TYR A 198 3.31 -8.76 6.27
C TYR A 198 2.83 -7.32 6.46
N PHE A 199 1.52 -7.14 6.38
CA PHE A 199 0.83 -5.89 6.65
C PHE A 199 0.31 -5.88 8.08
N ASN A 200 0.73 -4.92 8.87
CA ASN A 200 0.25 -4.72 10.23
C ASN A 200 -1.13 -4.05 10.21
N VAL A 201 -2.17 -4.77 10.63
CA VAL A 201 -3.57 -4.30 10.56
C VAL A 201 -3.94 -3.23 11.59
N TYR A 202 -3.01 -2.79 12.42
CA TYR A 202 -3.28 -1.74 13.43
C TYR A 202 -3.05 -0.31 12.89
N GLY A 203 -2.90 -0.15 11.56
CA GLY A 203 -2.78 1.14 10.92
C GLY A 203 -4.11 1.88 10.75
N ILE A 204 -4.03 3.17 10.38
CA ILE A 204 -5.20 4.05 10.22
C ILE A 204 -6.21 3.53 9.18
N SER A 205 -5.76 2.87 8.12
CA SER A 205 -6.61 2.32 7.05
C SER A 205 -7.43 1.11 7.50
N SER A 206 -6.98 0.42 8.56
CA SER A 206 -7.65 -0.76 9.12
C SER A 206 -8.43 -0.46 10.41
N ASP A 207 -8.35 0.77 10.94
CA ASP A 207 -9.13 1.18 12.11
C ASP A 207 -10.63 1.20 11.75
N PRO A 208 -11.50 0.44 12.43
CA PRO A 208 -12.94 0.45 12.20
C PRO A 208 -13.57 1.85 12.24
N LYS A 209 -12.98 2.78 13.01
CA LYS A 209 -13.44 4.17 13.10
C LYS A 209 -13.20 4.95 11.80
N SER A 210 -12.30 4.49 10.94
CA SER A 210 -11.98 5.12 9.66
C SER A 210 -13.00 4.81 8.56
N GLY A 211 -13.89 3.83 8.73
CA GLY A 211 -14.81 3.35 7.69
C GLY A 211 -15.67 4.47 7.09
N ASN A 212 -16.29 5.31 7.92
CA ASN A 212 -17.11 6.41 7.43
C ASN A 212 -16.30 7.44 6.63
N LEU A 213 -15.09 7.76 7.07
CA LEU A 213 -14.22 8.69 6.35
C LEU A 213 -13.79 8.11 5.00
N ILE A 214 -13.42 6.83 4.96
CA ILE A 214 -13.07 6.13 3.71
C ILE A 214 -14.23 6.20 2.71
N MET A 215 -15.45 5.91 3.15
CA MET A 215 -16.64 5.97 2.29
C MET A 215 -16.90 7.38 1.77
N GLN A 216 -16.78 8.38 2.62
CA GLN A 216 -16.96 9.79 2.24
C GLN A 216 -15.89 10.22 1.23
N GLU A 217 -14.60 10.00 1.53
CA GLU A 217 -13.50 10.38 0.64
C GLU A 217 -13.62 9.69 -0.73
N ARG A 218 -13.99 8.39 -0.77
CA ARG A 218 -14.24 7.67 -2.04
C ARG A 218 -15.41 8.26 -2.82
N SER A 219 -16.51 8.58 -2.15
CA SER A 219 -17.67 9.23 -2.79
C SER A 219 -17.29 10.57 -3.40
N ASP A 220 -16.54 11.39 -2.65
CA ASP A 220 -16.08 12.70 -3.11
C ASP A 220 -15.08 12.57 -4.27
N PHE A 221 -14.20 11.57 -4.23
CA PHE A 221 -13.29 11.26 -5.32
C PHE A 221 -14.06 10.98 -6.62
N PHE A 222 -15.04 10.07 -6.61
CA PHE A 222 -15.79 9.73 -7.81
C PHE A 222 -16.60 10.90 -8.35
N LYS A 223 -17.25 11.70 -7.49
CA LYS A 223 -17.98 12.89 -7.90
C LYS A 223 -17.09 13.92 -8.62
N ASN A 224 -15.84 14.06 -8.16
CA ASN A 224 -14.95 15.10 -8.67
C ASN A 224 -14.13 14.66 -9.88
N GLU A 225 -13.79 13.39 -9.99
CA GLU A 225 -12.79 12.91 -10.96
C GLU A 225 -13.41 12.14 -12.14
N PHE A 226 -14.67 11.70 -12.04
CA PHE A 226 -15.30 10.88 -13.07
C PHE A 226 -16.54 11.55 -13.66
N PRO A 227 -16.81 11.34 -14.98
CA PRO A 227 -18.04 11.79 -15.61
C PRO A 227 -19.27 11.30 -14.85
N TYR A 228 -20.32 12.11 -14.86
CA TYR A 228 -21.59 11.84 -14.15
C TYR A 228 -22.13 10.41 -14.37
N LEU A 229 -22.10 9.93 -15.62
CA LEU A 229 -22.60 8.59 -15.96
C LEU A 229 -21.84 7.47 -15.24
N ILE A 230 -20.55 7.60 -15.06
CA ILE A 230 -19.73 6.62 -14.32
C ILE A 230 -20.07 6.71 -12.83
N SER A 231 -20.22 7.91 -12.30
CA SER A 231 -20.60 8.15 -10.90
C SER A 231 -21.98 7.56 -10.60
N GLU A 232 -22.95 7.75 -11.49
CA GLU A 232 -24.29 7.20 -11.36
C GLU A 232 -24.29 5.66 -11.41
N PHE A 233 -23.57 5.07 -12.36
CA PHE A 233 -23.40 3.63 -12.44
C PHE A 233 -22.87 3.04 -11.13
N TYR A 234 -21.85 3.66 -10.53
CA TYR A 234 -21.28 3.23 -9.28
C TYR A 234 -22.21 3.36 -8.09
N GLN A 235 -22.95 4.46 -7.98
CA GLN A 235 -23.95 4.62 -6.92
C GLN A 235 -25.02 3.54 -7.01
N ASN A 236 -25.50 3.25 -8.20
CA ASN A 236 -26.47 2.19 -8.42
C ASN A 236 -25.91 0.79 -8.10
N HIS A 237 -24.66 0.54 -8.46
CA HIS A 237 -23.98 -0.73 -8.16
C HIS A 237 -23.80 -0.93 -6.66
N THR A 238 -23.35 0.09 -5.93
CA THR A 238 -23.20 0.06 -4.46
C THR A 238 -24.53 -0.21 -3.78
N THR A 239 -25.58 0.50 -4.19
CA THR A 239 -26.94 0.31 -3.66
C THR A 239 -27.44 -1.11 -3.92
N LEU A 240 -27.15 -1.68 -5.08
CA LEU A 240 -27.52 -3.05 -5.42
C LEU A 240 -26.77 -4.07 -4.56
N GLN A 241 -25.47 -3.88 -4.37
CA GLN A 241 -24.67 -4.75 -3.49
C GLN A 241 -25.16 -4.74 -2.04
N GLU A 242 -25.53 -3.57 -1.51
CA GLU A 242 -26.10 -3.46 -0.17
C GLU A 242 -27.43 -4.21 -0.06
N LYS A 243 -28.29 -4.11 -1.06
CA LYS A 243 -29.56 -4.87 -1.10
C LYS A 243 -29.33 -6.37 -1.12
N VAL A 244 -28.39 -6.85 -1.96
CA VAL A 244 -28.03 -8.27 -2.03
C VAL A 244 -27.51 -8.76 -0.68
N ARG A 245 -26.57 -8.05 -0.06
CA ARG A 245 -26.04 -8.38 1.27
C ARG A 245 -27.12 -8.45 2.34
N THR A 246 -28.06 -7.52 2.33
CA THR A 246 -29.19 -7.52 3.27
C THR A 246 -30.09 -8.75 3.06
N GLN A 247 -30.35 -9.13 1.80
CA GLN A 247 -31.13 -10.32 1.48
C GLN A 247 -30.41 -11.61 1.89
N GLU A 248 -29.10 -11.72 1.66
CA GLU A 248 -28.29 -12.86 2.09
C GLU A 248 -28.29 -13.02 3.61
N GLN A 249 -28.15 -11.93 4.36
CA GLN A 249 -28.25 -11.94 5.81
C GLN A 249 -29.63 -12.38 6.30
N ALA A 250 -30.71 -11.92 5.65
CA ALA A 250 -32.07 -12.32 6.00
C ALA A 250 -32.30 -13.83 5.72
N LEU A 251 -31.76 -14.34 4.60
CA LEU A 251 -31.82 -15.76 4.26
C LEU A 251 -31.05 -16.63 5.24
N ASP A 252 -29.88 -16.19 5.68
CA ASP A 252 -29.06 -16.91 6.69
C ASP A 252 -29.80 -16.99 8.03
N ILE A 253 -30.45 -15.91 8.46
CA ILE A 253 -31.28 -15.90 9.67
C ILE A 253 -32.44 -16.91 9.54
N LEU A 254 -33.15 -16.88 8.41
CA LEU A 254 -34.27 -17.78 8.17
C LEU A 254 -33.87 -19.25 8.07
N SER A 255 -32.66 -19.52 7.53
CA SER A 255 -32.12 -20.89 7.46
C SER A 255 -31.82 -21.44 8.84
N LYS A 256 -31.27 -20.62 9.74
CA LYS A 256 -30.96 -21.00 11.13
C LYS A 256 -32.22 -21.26 11.97
N HIS A 257 -33.32 -20.59 11.68
CA HIS A 257 -34.60 -20.83 12.38
C HIS A 257 -35.39 -22.05 11.84
N ARG A 258 -35.05 -22.61 10.66
CA ARG A 258 -35.67 -23.82 10.13
C ARG A 258 -35.05 -25.12 10.63
N VAL A 259 -33.94 -25.06 11.34
CA VAL A 259 -33.20 -26.23 11.87
C VAL A 259 -33.49 -26.45 13.36
N GLN A 260 -34.36 -25.62 13.98
CA GLN A 260 -34.93 -25.84 15.30
C GLN A 260 -36.36 -26.41 15.19
#